data_7efee45afdafed79d77bc4f116e8f00a
#
_entry.id   7efee45afdafed79d77bc4f116e8f00a
#
_cell.length_a   1.000
_cell.length_b   1.000
_cell.length_c   1.000
_cell.angle_alpha   90.00
_cell.angle_beta   90.00
_cell.angle_gamma   90.00
#
_symmetry.space_group_name_H-M   'P 1'
#
loop_
_entity.id
_entity.type
_entity.pdbx_description
1 polymer ?
#
loop_
_entity_poly.entity_id
_entity_poly.type
_entity_poly.pdbx_seq_one_letter_code
_entity_poly.pdbx_strand_id
1 'polypeptide(L)'
;DKFILEFLKEFSKKYNKNLLIIPRTKKQNTLARAKEIKYFHSILKSNVNLLDIDDQYPSYSALDYSTVNVNIDSTLGYESLARGNKTVFFSIRGKMCDVEDLNNFGWPGKFHNTGEFWTNIPNKNKFEKILDYVCNVSNKRWQTIQKQNHTEHLIKLGNNKKILKTVEQKIF
;
A
#
# COMPACT_ATOMS: atom_id res chain seq x y z
N ASP A 1 2.87 -3.59 12.01
CA ASP A 1 3.49 -2.46 11.28
C ASP A 1 4.99 -2.33 11.56
N LYS A 2 5.43 -2.49 12.84
CA LYS A 2 6.84 -2.37 13.22
C LYS A 2 7.77 -3.23 12.37
N PHE A 3 7.47 -4.52 12.21
CA PHE A 3 8.27 -5.47 11.43
C PHE A 3 8.50 -5.02 9.98
N ILE A 4 7.45 -4.48 9.34
CA ILE A 4 7.55 -3.98 7.97
C ILE A 4 8.33 -2.67 7.90
N LEU A 5 8.11 -1.75 8.84
CA LEU A 5 8.84 -0.47 8.87
C LEU A 5 10.33 -0.66 9.11
N GLU A 6 10.72 -1.57 10.00
CA GLU A 6 12.12 -1.93 10.22
C GLU A 6 12.75 -2.52 8.95
N PHE A 7 12.05 -3.43 8.28
CA PHE A 7 12.48 -3.98 6.98
C PHE A 7 12.63 -2.88 5.92
N LEU A 8 11.65 -1.99 5.77
CA LEU A 8 11.70 -0.91 4.77
C LEU A 8 12.87 0.04 5.03
N LYS A 9 13.18 0.32 6.29
CA LYS A 9 14.36 1.10 6.66
C LYS A 9 15.66 0.41 6.24
N GLU A 10 15.79 -0.90 6.51
CA GLU A 10 16.95 -1.70 6.11
C GLU A 10 17.08 -1.73 4.58
N PHE A 11 15.98 -1.98 3.88
CA PHE A 11 15.91 -1.99 2.42
C PHE A 11 16.30 -0.64 1.81
N SER A 12 15.74 0.45 2.32
CA SER A 12 16.04 1.80 1.81
C SER A 12 17.52 2.15 1.91
N LYS A 13 18.18 1.76 3.01
CA LYS A 13 19.62 1.93 3.18
C LYS A 13 20.42 1.06 2.21
N LYS A 14 20.07 -0.22 2.11
CA LYS A 14 20.80 -1.19 1.26
C LYS A 14 20.77 -0.80 -0.21
N TYR A 15 19.62 -0.32 -0.69
CA TYR A 15 19.41 -0.01 -2.11
C TYR A 15 19.47 1.50 -2.43
N ASN A 16 19.94 2.32 -1.49
CA ASN A 16 20.01 3.79 -1.62
C ASN A 16 18.69 4.41 -2.11
N LYS A 17 17.59 4.06 -1.44
CA LYS A 17 16.24 4.57 -1.72
C LYS A 17 15.78 5.49 -0.61
N ASN A 18 14.93 6.47 -0.95
CA ASN A 18 14.28 7.32 0.03
C ASN A 18 13.01 6.63 0.56
N LEU A 19 12.96 6.39 1.86
CA LEU A 19 11.74 5.95 2.52
C LEU A 19 10.91 7.17 2.91
N LEU A 20 9.73 7.29 2.28
CA LEU A 20 8.75 8.33 2.56
C LEU A 20 7.51 7.71 3.17
N ILE A 21 6.92 8.39 4.14
CA ILE A 21 5.69 7.93 4.81
C ILE A 21 4.55 8.86 4.43
N ILE A 22 3.50 8.30 3.83
CA ILE A 22 2.25 9.03 3.60
C ILE A 22 1.50 9.07 4.92
N PRO A 23 1.34 10.27 5.51
CA PRO A 23 0.73 10.38 6.83
C PRO A 23 -0.78 10.13 6.77
N ARG A 24 -1.29 9.50 7.83
CA ARG A 24 -2.73 9.30 8.02
C ARG A 24 -3.41 10.59 8.52
N THR A 25 -2.69 11.35 9.33
CA THR A 25 -3.24 12.55 9.98
C THR A 25 -3.07 13.78 9.11
N LYS A 26 -4.08 14.65 9.10
CA LYS A 26 -3.99 15.95 8.41
C LYS A 26 -2.95 16.83 9.09
N LYS A 27 -2.24 17.66 8.29
CA LYS A 27 -1.20 18.59 8.76
C LYS A 27 -1.75 19.58 9.82
N GLN A 28 -2.99 19.98 9.68
CA GLN A 28 -3.68 20.91 10.60
C GLN A 28 -3.97 20.30 11.97
N ASN A 29 -4.05 18.96 12.08
CA ASN A 29 -4.22 18.28 13.36
C ASN A 29 -2.87 18.04 14.03
N THR A 30 -2.31 19.11 14.62
CA THR A 30 -0.95 19.14 15.16
C THR A 30 -0.70 18.11 16.26
N LEU A 31 -1.69 17.85 17.14
CA LEU A 31 -1.55 16.87 18.22
C LEU A 31 -1.53 15.43 17.67
N ALA A 32 -2.46 15.09 16.77
CA ALA A 32 -2.48 13.77 16.14
C ALA A 32 -1.24 13.55 15.28
N ARG A 33 -0.80 14.58 14.56
CA ARG A 33 0.42 14.56 13.77
C ARG A 33 1.66 14.32 14.64
N ALA A 34 1.79 15.01 15.77
CA ALA A 34 2.91 14.82 16.69
C ALA A 34 2.95 13.38 17.24
N LYS A 35 1.79 12.80 17.59
CA LYS A 35 1.68 11.40 18.03
C LYS A 35 2.11 10.44 16.92
N GLU A 36 1.70 10.69 15.68
CA GLU A 36 2.06 9.88 14.52
C GLU A 36 3.58 9.92 14.26
N ILE A 37 4.18 11.10 14.25
CA ILE A 37 5.63 11.27 14.10
C ILE A 37 6.38 10.55 15.23
N LYS A 38 5.94 10.71 16.48
CA LYS A 38 6.55 10.04 17.64
C LYS A 38 6.49 8.51 17.49
N TYR A 39 5.36 7.98 17.00
CA TYR A 39 5.21 6.54 16.73
C TYR A 39 6.23 6.06 15.71
N PHE A 40 6.31 6.69 14.53
CA PHE A 40 7.28 6.29 13.51
C PHE A 40 8.72 6.48 13.97
N HIS A 41 9.02 7.57 14.67
CA HIS A 41 10.35 7.80 15.22
C HIS A 41 10.76 6.72 16.23
N SER A 42 9.83 6.23 17.07
CA SER A 42 10.10 5.16 18.04
C SER A 42 10.51 3.84 17.37
N ILE A 43 10.00 3.58 16.15
CA ILE A 43 10.31 2.39 15.37
C ILE A 43 11.58 2.58 14.54
N LEU A 44 11.61 3.66 13.77
CA LEU A 44 12.68 3.91 12.80
C LEU A 44 13.98 4.40 13.46
N LYS A 45 13.90 4.93 14.70
CA LYS A 45 15.04 5.51 15.44
C LYS A 45 15.88 6.47 14.59
N SER A 46 15.21 7.24 13.75
CA SER A 46 15.79 8.20 12.80
C SER A 46 14.74 9.25 12.45
N ASN A 47 15.14 10.32 11.79
CA ASN A 47 14.20 11.30 11.28
C ASN A 47 13.18 10.62 10.36
N VAL A 48 11.93 11.01 10.51
CA VAL A 48 10.80 10.49 9.72
C VAL A 48 10.53 11.46 8.58
N ASN A 49 10.69 10.97 7.37
CA ASN A 49 10.37 11.74 6.17
C ASN A 49 8.89 11.55 5.83
N LEU A 50 8.07 12.52 6.22
CA LEU A 50 6.65 12.53 5.85
C LEU A 50 6.50 13.16 4.47
N LEU A 51 5.73 12.52 3.61
CA LEU A 51 5.37 13.04 2.31
C LEU A 51 4.07 13.85 2.45
N ASP A 52 4.23 15.13 2.77
CA ASP A 52 3.14 16.11 2.83
C ASP A 52 3.09 16.88 1.51
N ILE A 53 2.08 16.64 0.70
CA ILE A 53 1.83 17.36 -0.54
C ILE A 53 0.68 18.34 -0.29
N ASP A 54 0.87 19.59 -0.70
CA ASP A 54 -0.17 20.61 -0.62
C ASP A 54 -1.06 20.53 -1.87
N ASP A 55 -2.12 19.75 -1.76
CA ASP A 55 -3.06 19.44 -2.84
C ASP A 55 -4.45 19.20 -2.26
N GLN A 56 -5.47 19.26 -3.11
CA GLN A 56 -6.84 18.91 -2.76
C GLN A 56 -6.96 17.46 -2.28
N TYR A 57 -6.17 16.55 -2.84
CA TYR A 57 -6.13 15.13 -2.52
C TYR A 57 -4.70 14.66 -2.20
N PRO A 58 -4.10 15.10 -1.08
CA PRO A 58 -2.69 14.90 -0.79
C PRO A 58 -2.22 13.45 -0.85
N SER A 59 -3.08 12.51 -0.38
CA SER A 59 -2.73 11.09 -0.38
C SER A 59 -2.60 10.52 -1.79
N TYR A 60 -3.48 10.91 -2.72
CA TYR A 60 -3.36 10.46 -4.11
C TYR A 60 -2.15 11.06 -4.82
N SER A 61 -1.91 12.35 -4.61
CA SER A 61 -0.72 13.01 -5.16
C SER A 61 0.57 12.38 -4.61
N ALA A 62 0.58 11.97 -3.35
CA ALA A 62 1.69 11.25 -2.75
C ALA A 62 1.90 9.86 -3.37
N LEU A 63 0.81 9.13 -3.67
CA LEU A 63 0.90 7.85 -4.37
C LEU A 63 1.49 8.01 -5.77
N ASP A 64 1.06 9.03 -6.50
CA ASP A 64 1.51 9.29 -7.88
C ASP A 64 2.95 9.84 -7.93
N TYR A 65 3.40 10.52 -6.87
CA TYR A 65 4.77 10.98 -6.73
C TYR A 65 5.77 9.85 -6.46
N SER A 66 5.33 8.79 -5.80
CA SER A 66 6.20 7.71 -5.35
C SER A 66 6.56 6.74 -6.48
N THR A 67 7.82 6.32 -6.55
CA THR A 67 8.25 5.30 -7.55
C THR A 67 7.60 3.94 -7.29
N VAL A 68 7.48 3.55 -6.03
CA VAL A 68 6.82 2.32 -5.57
C VAL A 68 6.10 2.62 -4.26
N ASN A 69 4.85 2.23 -4.19
CA ASN A 69 4.04 2.32 -2.98
C ASN A 69 4.06 0.99 -2.23
N VAL A 70 4.34 1.02 -0.94
CA VAL A 70 4.27 -0.16 -0.08
C VAL A 70 3.06 -0.04 0.83
N ASN A 71 2.21 -1.03 0.80
CA ASN A 71 0.97 -1.09 1.54
C ASN A 71 0.92 -2.32 2.45
N ILE A 72 0.23 -2.21 3.58
CA ILE A 72 0.01 -3.34 4.49
C ILE A 72 -1.38 -3.92 4.24
N ASP A 73 -2.43 -3.13 4.45
CA ASP A 73 -3.83 -3.54 4.26
C ASP A 73 -4.81 -2.34 4.13
N SER A 74 -4.30 -1.19 3.71
CA SER A 74 -5.13 0.00 3.49
C SER A 74 -5.82 -0.04 2.12
N THR A 75 -7.06 0.44 2.04
CA THR A 75 -7.76 0.66 0.76
C THR A 75 -7.00 1.58 -0.17
N LEU A 76 -6.24 2.54 0.37
CA LEU A 76 -5.39 3.44 -0.41
C LEU A 76 -4.36 2.70 -1.27
N GLY A 77 -3.87 1.53 -0.82
CA GLY A 77 -2.98 0.68 -1.62
C GLY A 77 -3.69 0.09 -2.83
N TYR A 78 -4.93 -0.36 -2.69
CA TYR A 78 -5.73 -0.87 -3.81
C TYR A 78 -6.09 0.25 -4.79
N GLU A 79 -6.37 1.45 -4.29
CA GLU A 79 -6.60 2.63 -5.12
C GLU A 79 -5.34 3.02 -5.90
N SER A 80 -4.16 2.95 -5.26
CA SER A 80 -2.86 3.12 -5.92
C SER A 80 -2.66 2.12 -7.05
N LEU A 81 -2.94 0.84 -6.79
CA LEU A 81 -2.85 -0.24 -7.77
C LEU A 81 -3.79 0.00 -8.97
N ALA A 82 -5.04 0.39 -8.69
CA ALA A 82 -6.05 0.67 -9.71
C ALA A 82 -5.69 1.89 -10.58
N ARG A 83 -4.94 2.86 -10.04
CA ARG A 83 -4.39 4.00 -10.78
C ARG A 83 -3.19 3.63 -11.65
N GLY A 84 -2.74 2.39 -11.61
CA GLY A 84 -1.60 1.89 -12.38
C GLY A 84 -0.24 2.06 -11.70
N ASN A 85 -0.21 2.58 -10.48
CA ASN A 85 1.03 2.78 -9.74
C ASN A 85 1.64 1.44 -9.32
N LYS A 86 2.97 1.36 -9.32
CA LYS A 86 3.68 0.21 -8.76
C LYS A 86 3.41 0.13 -7.27
N THR A 87 2.73 -0.93 -6.85
CA THR A 87 2.27 -1.08 -5.47
C THR A 87 2.59 -2.48 -4.98
N VAL A 88 3.21 -2.57 -3.81
CA VAL A 88 3.54 -3.82 -3.12
C VAL A 88 2.66 -3.96 -1.89
N PHE A 89 2.15 -5.16 -1.65
CA PHE A 89 1.34 -5.47 -0.47
C PHE A 89 2.04 -6.49 0.42
N PHE A 90 2.30 -6.07 1.65
CA PHE A 90 2.78 -6.95 2.73
C PHE A 90 1.64 -7.16 3.73
N SER A 91 0.63 -7.93 3.32
CA SER A 91 -0.63 -8.16 4.05
C SER A 91 -0.45 -9.22 5.14
N ILE A 92 0.38 -8.94 6.11
CA ILE A 92 0.80 -9.92 7.14
C ILE A 92 0.02 -9.84 8.45
N ARG A 93 -0.87 -8.85 8.61
CA ARG A 93 -1.61 -8.65 9.87
C ARG A 93 -2.45 -9.86 10.26
N GLY A 94 -3.12 -10.47 9.30
CA GLY A 94 -3.93 -11.67 9.56
C GLY A 94 -3.13 -12.74 10.30
N LYS A 95 -1.92 -13.05 9.80
CA LYS A 95 -1.02 -14.04 10.44
C LYS A 95 -0.40 -13.56 11.74
N MET A 96 -0.11 -12.26 11.86
CA MET A 96 0.50 -11.70 13.07
C MET A 96 -0.49 -11.56 14.23
N CYS A 97 -1.79 -11.53 13.96
CA CYS A 97 -2.85 -11.37 14.95
C CYS A 97 -3.73 -12.61 15.11
N ASP A 98 -3.31 -13.77 14.54
CA ASP A 98 -4.06 -15.03 14.52
C ASP A 98 -5.50 -14.90 14.00
N VAL A 99 -5.71 -13.96 13.10
CA VAL A 99 -6.98 -13.75 12.40
C VAL A 99 -6.77 -14.23 10.97
N GLU A 100 -6.92 -15.54 10.77
CA GLU A 100 -6.77 -16.15 9.46
C GLU A 100 -7.78 -15.54 8.47
N ASP A 101 -7.33 -15.33 7.24
CA ASP A 101 -8.07 -14.81 6.09
C ASP A 101 -8.50 -13.33 6.12
N LEU A 102 -8.74 -12.73 7.27
CA LEU A 102 -8.97 -11.29 7.33
C LEU A 102 -7.66 -10.56 7.05
N ASN A 103 -7.71 -9.57 6.20
CA ASN A 103 -6.57 -8.75 5.78
C ASN A 103 -5.54 -9.45 4.88
N ASN A 104 -5.81 -10.64 4.36
CA ASN A 104 -5.01 -11.19 3.26
C ASN A 104 -5.18 -10.33 1.99
N PHE A 105 -4.15 -10.30 1.15
CA PHE A 105 -4.22 -9.58 -0.11
C PHE A 105 -5.45 -10.02 -0.92
N GLY A 106 -6.23 -9.02 -1.37
CA GLY A 106 -7.41 -9.22 -2.21
C GLY A 106 -8.66 -9.73 -1.50
N TRP A 107 -8.67 -9.80 -0.14
CA TRP A 107 -9.88 -10.19 0.60
C TRP A 107 -11.10 -9.31 0.20
N PRO A 108 -12.31 -9.88 0.05
CA PRO A 108 -12.74 -11.26 0.29
C PRO A 108 -12.42 -12.26 -0.83
N GLY A 109 -11.73 -11.86 -1.89
CA GLY A 109 -11.26 -12.77 -2.94
C GLY A 109 -10.20 -13.74 -2.39
N LYS A 110 -10.07 -14.90 -3.07
CA LYS A 110 -9.07 -15.90 -2.69
C LYS A 110 -7.85 -15.80 -3.61
N PHE A 111 -6.77 -15.28 -3.09
CA PHE A 111 -5.47 -15.22 -3.75
C PHE A 111 -4.48 -16.16 -3.07
N HIS A 112 -3.43 -16.55 -3.80
CA HIS A 112 -2.32 -17.29 -3.19
C HIS A 112 -1.62 -16.43 -2.11
N ASN A 113 -1.01 -17.08 -1.13
CA ASN A 113 -0.31 -16.38 -0.04
C ASN A 113 0.86 -15.51 -0.51
N THR A 114 1.33 -15.67 -1.74
CA THR A 114 2.41 -14.89 -2.32
C THR A 114 2.22 -14.78 -3.83
N GLY A 115 2.45 -13.60 -4.38
CA GLY A 115 2.45 -13.32 -5.81
C GLY A 115 3.61 -12.41 -6.19
N GLU A 116 3.58 -11.86 -7.40
CA GLU A 116 4.66 -11.03 -7.94
C GLU A 116 4.84 -9.71 -7.17
N PHE A 117 3.78 -9.18 -6.53
CA PHE A 117 3.79 -7.91 -5.82
C PHE A 117 3.08 -7.95 -4.46
N TRP A 118 2.77 -9.12 -3.94
CA TRP A 118 2.20 -9.26 -2.60
C TRP A 118 2.70 -10.49 -1.87
N THR A 119 2.64 -10.45 -0.55
CA THR A 119 2.75 -11.63 0.30
C THR A 119 1.99 -11.44 1.61
N ASN A 120 1.31 -12.52 2.04
CA ASN A 120 0.68 -12.62 3.36
C ASN A 120 1.61 -13.29 4.39
N ILE A 121 2.85 -13.60 4.00
CA ILE A 121 3.80 -14.34 4.85
C ILE A 121 4.82 -13.36 5.43
N PRO A 122 4.97 -13.26 6.78
CA PRO A 122 5.91 -12.37 7.44
C PRO A 122 7.36 -12.89 7.30
N ASN A 123 7.97 -12.69 6.13
CA ASN A 123 9.32 -13.16 5.82
C ASN A 123 10.11 -12.06 5.08
N LYS A 124 11.17 -11.55 5.72
CA LYS A 124 12.02 -10.47 5.19
C LYS A 124 12.62 -10.80 3.82
N ASN A 125 13.06 -12.03 3.60
CA ASN A 125 13.65 -12.43 2.30
C ASN A 125 12.61 -12.40 1.17
N LYS A 126 11.34 -12.76 1.46
CA LYS A 126 10.24 -12.61 0.49
C LYS A 126 9.94 -11.15 0.23
N PHE A 127 9.90 -10.31 1.26
CA PHE A 127 9.68 -8.87 1.11
C PHE A 127 10.75 -8.25 0.23
N GLU A 128 12.01 -8.60 0.47
CA GLU A 128 13.13 -8.09 -0.31
C GLU A 128 13.02 -8.46 -1.79
N LYS A 129 12.78 -9.75 -2.09
CA LYS A 129 12.62 -10.23 -3.48
C LYS A 129 11.48 -9.52 -4.20
N ILE A 130 10.33 -9.37 -3.56
CA ILE A 130 9.16 -8.73 -4.14
C ILE A 130 9.43 -7.23 -4.36
N LEU A 131 9.94 -6.54 -3.35
CA LEU A 131 10.16 -5.09 -3.43
C LEU A 131 11.25 -4.74 -4.44
N ASP A 132 12.36 -5.48 -4.45
CA ASP A 132 13.43 -5.30 -5.43
C ASP A 132 12.91 -5.55 -6.86
N TYR A 133 12.15 -6.62 -7.08
CA TYR A 133 11.53 -6.90 -8.36
C TYR A 133 10.63 -5.75 -8.83
N VAL A 134 9.71 -5.27 -7.98
CA VAL A 134 8.77 -4.20 -8.34
C VAL A 134 9.50 -2.86 -8.55
N CYS A 135 10.56 -2.58 -7.79
CA CYS A 135 11.40 -1.40 -8.02
C CYS A 135 12.03 -1.38 -9.41
N ASN A 136 12.45 -2.54 -9.92
CA ASN A 136 13.25 -2.67 -11.14
C ASN A 136 12.41 -3.04 -12.39
N VAL A 137 11.19 -3.52 -12.23
CA VAL A 137 10.33 -3.89 -13.36
C VAL A 137 9.98 -2.67 -14.21
N SER A 138 9.96 -2.83 -15.55
CA SER A 138 9.52 -1.76 -16.44
C SER A 138 8.03 -1.46 -16.31
N ASN A 139 7.60 -0.24 -16.65
CA ASN A 139 6.18 0.13 -16.59
C ASN A 139 5.32 -0.75 -17.53
N LYS A 140 5.85 -1.11 -18.69
CA LYS A 140 5.15 -2.01 -19.62
C LYS A 140 4.94 -3.40 -19.01
N ARG A 141 5.97 -3.96 -18.36
CA ARG A 141 5.85 -5.26 -17.67
C ARG A 141 4.93 -5.16 -16.46
N TRP A 142 4.97 -4.04 -15.72
CA TRP A 142 4.07 -3.79 -14.60
C TRP A 142 2.59 -3.84 -15.02
N GLN A 143 2.22 -3.17 -16.11
CA GLN A 143 0.87 -3.25 -16.66
C GLN A 143 0.45 -4.67 -17.05
N THR A 144 1.40 -5.47 -17.57
CA THR A 144 1.15 -6.89 -17.89
C THR A 144 0.88 -7.68 -16.61
N ILE A 145 1.67 -7.47 -15.55
CA ILE A 145 1.50 -8.13 -14.25
C ILE A 145 0.12 -7.82 -13.66
N GLN A 146 -0.29 -6.55 -13.69
CA GLN A 146 -1.61 -6.15 -13.22
C GLN A 146 -2.73 -6.91 -13.94
N LYS A 147 -2.69 -6.99 -15.27
CA LYS A 147 -3.67 -7.74 -16.06
C LYS A 147 -3.65 -9.23 -15.77
N GLN A 148 -2.48 -9.85 -15.69
CA GLN A 148 -2.33 -11.29 -15.40
C GLN A 148 -2.87 -11.69 -14.03
N ASN A 149 -2.79 -10.78 -13.05
CA ASN A 149 -3.30 -11.00 -11.70
C ASN A 149 -4.73 -10.48 -11.49
N HIS A 150 -5.43 -10.11 -12.59
CA HIS A 150 -6.83 -9.67 -12.55
C HIS A 150 -7.12 -8.56 -11.53
N THR A 151 -6.19 -7.62 -11.40
CA THR A 151 -6.29 -6.56 -10.38
C THR A 151 -7.44 -5.56 -10.66
N GLU A 152 -7.97 -5.53 -11.87
CA GLU A 152 -9.15 -4.76 -12.25
C GLU A 152 -10.42 -5.19 -11.50
N HIS A 153 -10.42 -6.40 -10.92
CA HIS A 153 -11.54 -6.89 -10.09
C HIS A 153 -11.43 -6.48 -8.63
N LEU A 154 -10.24 -6.06 -8.17
CA LEU A 154 -10.02 -5.67 -6.77
C LEU A 154 -10.62 -4.29 -6.47
N ILE A 155 -10.49 -3.37 -7.41
CA ILE A 155 -11.10 -2.04 -7.33
C ILE A 155 -11.45 -1.56 -8.74
N LYS A 156 -12.67 -1.04 -8.92
CA LYS A 156 -13.06 -0.37 -10.15
C LYS A 156 -12.89 1.14 -9.96
N LEU A 157 -11.96 1.73 -10.69
CA LEU A 157 -11.97 3.17 -10.91
C LEU A 157 -13.13 3.49 -11.84
N GLY A 158 -14.19 4.07 -11.33
CA GLY A 158 -15.36 4.37 -12.13
C GLY A 158 -16.31 5.34 -11.47
N ASN A 159 -17.21 5.88 -12.28
CA ASN A 159 -18.23 6.80 -11.81
C ASN A 159 -19.24 6.07 -10.93
N ASN A 160 -19.13 6.23 -9.62
CA ASN A 160 -20.02 5.65 -8.60
C ASN A 160 -21.50 6.00 -8.82
N LYS A 161 -21.82 7.04 -9.60
CA LYS A 161 -23.21 7.38 -9.98
C LYS A 161 -23.93 6.23 -10.68
N LYS A 162 -23.21 5.41 -11.45
CA LYS A 162 -23.81 4.25 -12.13
C LYS A 162 -24.12 3.11 -11.15
N ILE A 163 -23.28 2.93 -10.16
CA ILE A 163 -23.46 1.93 -9.08
C ILE A 163 -24.61 2.38 -8.18
N LEU A 164 -24.66 3.65 -7.77
CA LEU A 164 -25.73 4.22 -6.97
C LEU A 164 -27.09 4.08 -7.66
N LYS A 165 -27.20 4.43 -8.94
CA LYS A 165 -28.45 4.22 -9.72
C LYS A 165 -28.91 2.75 -9.75
N THR A 166 -27.97 1.81 -9.85
CA THR A 166 -28.29 0.37 -9.85
C THR A 166 -28.76 -0.10 -8.47
N VAL A 167 -28.19 0.46 -7.40
CA VAL A 167 -28.61 0.16 -6.03
C VAL A 167 -29.99 0.77 -5.74
N GLU A 168 -30.21 2.03 -6.11
CA GLU A 168 -31.51 2.69 -5.98
C GLU A 168 -32.63 1.94 -6.71
N GLN A 169 -32.37 1.48 -7.94
CA GLN A 169 -33.33 0.68 -8.73
C GLN A 169 -33.64 -0.72 -8.14
N LYS A 170 -32.81 -1.23 -7.24
CA LYS A 170 -33.04 -2.55 -6.60
C LYS A 170 -33.66 -2.44 -5.21
N ILE A 171 -33.68 -1.27 -4.61
CA ILE A 171 -34.19 -1.05 -3.25
C ILE A 171 -35.60 -0.39 -3.29
N PHE A 172 -35.93 0.29 -4.36
CA PHE A 172 -37.23 0.95 -4.62
C PHE A 172 -37.87 0.38 -5.88
#